data_cbb7e58515842ac0f24ade696b49c4c4
#
_entry.id   cbb7e58515842ac0f24ade696b49c4c4
#
_cell.length_a   1.000
_cell.length_b   1.000
_cell.length_c   1.000
_cell.angle_alpha   90.00
_cell.angle_beta   90.00
_cell.angle_gamma   90.00
#
_symmetry.space_group_name_H-M   'P 1'
#
loop_
_entity.id
_entity.type
_entity.pdbx_description
1 polymer ?
#
loop_
_entity_poly.entity_id
_entity_poly.type
_entity_poly.pdbx_seq_one_letter_code
_entity_poly.pdbx_strand_id
1 'polypeptide(L)'
;MRRIPKYSSEHKLYEQIARYLQLQYPDVIYRFDLAADLKLTPGQAAKHHRLHPERGYPDLFIAESSENVNSKDWNGIVRDWGLHFGLYIEIKKDGEKLNKKDGSWRTSHIAEQAGMLENLRARGYRAEFGVGFDECKQIIDEYLRR
;
A
#
# COMPACT_ATOMS: atom_id res chain seq x y z
N MET A 1 -12.50 7.27 33.91
CA MET A 1 -12.23 7.81 32.57
C MET A 1 -11.62 6.69 31.72
N ARG A 2 -12.36 6.16 30.76
CA ARG A 2 -11.80 5.17 29.82
C ARG A 2 -10.74 5.87 28.99
N ARG A 3 -9.49 5.41 29.03
CA ARG A 3 -8.45 5.89 28.12
C ARG A 3 -8.88 5.49 26.70
N ILE A 4 -9.10 6.48 25.85
CA ILE A 4 -9.29 6.26 24.42
C ILE A 4 -7.98 5.67 23.92
N PRO A 5 -8.00 4.49 23.27
CA PRO A 5 -6.79 3.93 22.70
C PRO A 5 -6.13 4.96 21.77
N LYS A 6 -4.87 5.23 22.00
CA LYS A 6 -4.10 6.12 21.13
C LYS A 6 -3.77 5.34 19.86
N TYR A 7 -4.65 5.42 18.87
CA TYR A 7 -4.37 4.83 17.56
C TYR A 7 -3.12 5.46 16.96
N SER A 8 -2.33 4.66 16.27
CA SER A 8 -1.20 5.17 15.51
C SER A 8 -1.69 6.13 14.42
N SER A 9 -0.83 7.04 13.97
CA SER A 9 -1.15 7.93 12.85
C SER A 9 -1.48 7.15 11.57
N GLU A 10 -0.87 5.98 11.40
CA GLU A 10 -1.14 5.06 10.28
C GLU A 10 -2.53 4.44 10.38
N HIS A 11 -2.98 4.05 11.58
CA HIS A 11 -4.33 3.51 11.78
C HIS A 11 -5.43 4.50 11.35
N LYS A 12 -5.27 5.76 11.72
CA LYS A 12 -6.20 6.83 11.29
C LYS A 12 -6.21 6.99 9.77
N LEU A 13 -5.05 6.89 9.16
CA LEU A 13 -4.88 6.96 7.72
C LEU A 13 -5.57 5.79 7.02
N TYR A 14 -5.46 4.58 7.54
CA TYR A 14 -6.18 3.40 7.03
C TYR A 14 -7.69 3.61 7.07
N GLU A 15 -8.23 4.12 8.17
CA GLU A 15 -9.66 4.42 8.29
C GLU A 15 -10.12 5.49 7.30
N GLN A 16 -9.34 6.53 7.09
CA GLN A 16 -9.63 7.57 6.10
C GLN A 16 -9.68 7.02 4.69
N ILE A 17 -8.72 6.18 4.32
CA ILE A 17 -8.66 5.54 3.00
C ILE A 17 -9.82 4.57 2.83
N ALA A 18 -10.11 3.74 3.83
CA ALA A 18 -11.24 2.82 3.80
C ALA A 18 -12.56 3.56 3.60
N ARG A 19 -12.77 4.64 4.32
CA ARG A 19 -13.96 5.48 4.18
C ARG A 19 -14.06 6.11 2.78
N TYR A 20 -12.96 6.58 2.25
CA TYR A 20 -12.89 7.12 0.90
C TYR A 20 -13.29 6.08 -0.15
N LEU A 21 -12.76 4.87 -0.06
CA LEU A 21 -13.12 3.77 -0.95
C LEU A 21 -14.61 3.42 -0.86
N GLN A 22 -15.15 3.31 0.35
CA GLN A 22 -16.57 2.99 0.57
C GLN A 22 -17.51 4.04 -0.01
N LEU A 23 -17.13 5.31 0.04
CA LEU A 23 -17.96 6.40 -0.46
C LEU A 23 -17.83 6.63 -1.97
N GLN A 24 -16.62 6.51 -2.51
CA GLN A 24 -16.35 6.85 -3.91
C GLN A 24 -16.36 5.63 -4.84
N TYR A 25 -16.07 4.46 -4.31
CA TYR A 25 -15.96 3.22 -5.08
C TYR A 25 -16.65 2.06 -4.33
N PRO A 26 -17.98 2.15 -4.10
CA PRO A 26 -18.69 1.21 -3.22
C PRO A 26 -18.68 -0.25 -3.69
N ASP A 27 -18.49 -0.48 -4.99
CA ASP A 27 -18.48 -1.83 -5.57
C ASP A 27 -17.09 -2.48 -5.60
N VAL A 28 -16.06 -1.74 -5.22
CA VAL A 28 -14.67 -2.23 -5.26
C VAL A 28 -14.37 -3.10 -4.05
N ILE A 29 -13.80 -4.26 -4.31
CA ILE A 29 -13.32 -5.17 -3.26
C ILE A 29 -11.90 -4.79 -2.88
N TYR A 30 -11.67 -4.55 -1.60
CA TYR A 30 -10.35 -4.20 -1.08
C TYR A 30 -10.09 -4.87 0.26
N ARG A 31 -8.83 -4.91 0.65
CA ARG A 31 -8.41 -5.46 1.93
C ARG A 31 -7.16 -4.76 2.44
N PHE A 32 -7.19 -4.41 3.73
CA PHE A 32 -6.00 -3.99 4.47
C PHE A 32 -5.34 -5.19 5.14
N ASP A 33 -4.02 -5.18 5.23
CA ASP A 33 -3.28 -6.16 6.03
C ASP A 33 -3.29 -5.74 7.50
N LEU A 34 -4.17 -6.35 8.29
CA LEU A 34 -4.32 -6.05 9.71
C LEU A 34 -3.06 -6.33 10.53
N ALA A 35 -2.25 -7.30 10.11
CA ALA A 35 -1.02 -7.65 10.83
C ALA A 35 0.04 -6.53 10.82
N ALA A 36 -0.02 -5.65 9.83
CA ALA A 36 0.87 -4.49 9.76
C ALA A 36 0.55 -3.43 10.81
N ASP A 37 -0.68 -3.36 11.29
CA ASP A 37 -1.17 -2.30 12.20
C ASP A 37 -1.44 -2.80 13.62
N LEU A 38 -1.60 -4.10 13.82
CA LEU A 38 -1.91 -4.69 15.11
C LEU A 38 -0.69 -5.29 15.80
N LYS A 39 -0.60 -5.08 17.12
CA LYS A 39 0.36 -5.78 17.95
C LYS A 39 -0.12 -7.21 18.18
N LEU A 40 0.54 -8.16 17.53
CA LEU A 40 0.24 -9.57 17.66
C LEU A 40 0.83 -10.15 18.95
N THR A 41 0.14 -11.14 19.55
CA THR A 41 0.73 -12.01 20.57
C THR A 41 1.84 -12.86 19.94
N PRO A 42 2.79 -13.41 20.74
CA PRO A 42 3.85 -14.29 20.19
C PRO A 42 3.29 -15.48 19.37
N GLY A 43 2.20 -16.09 19.81
CA GLY A 43 1.54 -17.19 19.10
C GLY A 43 0.92 -16.74 17.76
N GLN A 44 0.25 -15.60 17.76
CA GLN A 44 -0.31 -14.99 16.54
C GLN A 44 0.78 -14.59 15.56
N ALA A 45 1.86 -13.99 16.04
CA ALA A 45 3.01 -13.61 15.21
C ALA A 45 3.67 -14.84 14.57
N ALA A 46 3.86 -15.93 15.32
CA ALA A 46 4.41 -17.17 14.80
C ALA A 46 3.51 -17.79 13.74
N LYS A 47 2.19 -17.82 13.95
CA LYS A 47 1.22 -18.31 12.96
C LYS A 47 1.22 -17.46 11.70
N HIS A 48 1.20 -16.13 11.87
CA HIS A 48 1.24 -15.19 10.75
C HIS A 48 2.50 -15.40 9.91
N HIS A 49 3.67 -15.55 10.54
CA HIS A 49 4.93 -15.78 9.84
C HIS A 49 4.96 -17.13 9.10
N ARG A 50 4.35 -18.19 9.65
CA ARG A 50 4.24 -19.47 8.95
C ARG A 50 3.34 -19.40 7.71
N LEU A 51 2.27 -18.62 7.78
CA LEU A 51 1.32 -18.44 6.67
C LEU A 51 1.82 -17.43 5.63
N HIS A 52 2.60 -16.46 6.07
CA HIS A 52 3.09 -15.35 5.26
C HIS A 52 4.60 -15.16 5.50
N PRO A 53 5.44 -16.01 4.89
CA PRO A 53 6.90 -15.96 5.12
C PRO A 53 7.57 -14.78 4.43
N GLU A 54 6.95 -14.20 3.40
CA GLU A 54 7.49 -13.04 2.70
C GLU A 54 7.42 -11.79 3.57
N ARG A 55 8.46 -10.98 3.49
CA ARG A 55 8.55 -9.68 4.17
C ARG A 55 8.18 -8.53 3.26
N GLY A 56 7.68 -7.45 3.85
CA GLY A 56 7.40 -6.22 3.14
C GLY A 56 6.11 -6.26 2.32
N TYR A 57 5.19 -7.17 2.63
CA TYR A 57 3.89 -7.22 1.95
C TYR A 57 3.11 -5.91 2.17
N PRO A 58 2.51 -5.34 1.11
CA PRO A 58 1.82 -4.04 1.19
C PRO A 58 0.58 -4.02 2.07
N ASP A 59 0.27 -2.84 2.60
CA ASP A 59 -0.83 -2.64 3.56
C ASP A 59 -2.22 -2.75 2.95
N LEU A 60 -2.39 -2.35 1.69
CA LEU A 60 -3.68 -2.30 1.01
C LEU A 60 -3.62 -3.05 -0.31
N PHE A 61 -4.62 -3.89 -0.55
CA PHE A 61 -4.87 -4.52 -1.84
C PHE A 61 -6.27 -4.16 -2.35
N ILE A 62 -6.33 -3.72 -3.60
CA ILE A 62 -7.58 -3.48 -4.32
C ILE A 62 -7.71 -4.53 -5.42
N ALA A 63 -8.74 -5.38 -5.30
CA ALA A 63 -9.02 -6.50 -6.18
C ALA A 63 -9.89 -6.04 -7.38
N GLU A 64 -9.34 -5.16 -8.19
CA GLU A 64 -9.97 -4.66 -9.40
C GLU A 64 -8.93 -4.63 -10.50
N SER A 65 -9.26 -5.17 -11.68
CA SER A 65 -8.40 -5.03 -12.84
C SER A 65 -8.55 -3.65 -13.46
N SER A 66 -7.47 -3.12 -14.02
CA SER A 66 -7.49 -1.82 -14.69
C SER A 66 -6.64 -1.84 -15.93
N GLU A 67 -7.19 -1.32 -17.02
CA GLU A 67 -6.44 -1.01 -18.24
C GLU A 67 -6.00 0.44 -18.17
N ASN A 68 -4.75 0.67 -17.83
CA ASN A 68 -4.21 2.03 -17.84
C ASN A 68 -3.07 2.14 -18.86
N VAL A 69 -3.40 2.74 -19.98
CA VAL A 69 -2.47 2.90 -21.12
C VAL A 69 -1.37 3.95 -20.83
N ASN A 70 -1.50 4.73 -19.76
CA ASN A 70 -0.68 5.90 -19.49
C ASN A 70 0.02 5.88 -18.12
N SER A 71 0.15 4.72 -17.48
CA SER A 71 0.86 4.69 -16.21
C SER A 71 2.36 4.93 -16.43
N LYS A 72 2.83 6.01 -15.85
CA LYS A 72 4.26 6.32 -15.78
C LYS A 72 4.79 5.82 -14.44
N ASP A 73 5.96 5.20 -14.44
CA ASP A 73 6.66 4.94 -13.20
C ASP A 73 7.11 6.27 -12.55
N TRP A 74 7.65 6.21 -11.33
CA TRP A 74 8.15 7.41 -10.63
C TRP A 74 9.28 8.16 -11.36
N ASN A 75 9.88 7.55 -12.37
CA ASN A 75 10.88 8.18 -13.25
C ASN A 75 10.28 8.76 -14.53
N GLY A 76 8.96 8.72 -14.66
CA GLY A 76 8.26 9.20 -15.85
C GLY A 76 8.37 8.28 -17.07
N ILE A 77 8.89 7.06 -16.89
CA ILE A 77 9.02 6.07 -17.96
C ILE A 77 7.73 5.27 -18.05
N VAL A 78 7.12 5.24 -19.23
CA VAL A 78 5.97 4.39 -19.49
C VAL A 78 6.44 2.95 -19.54
N ARG A 79 6.20 2.20 -18.46
CA ARG A 79 6.53 0.77 -18.37
C ARG A 79 5.35 -0.14 -18.62
N ASP A 80 4.18 0.43 -18.85
CA ASP A 80 2.97 -0.32 -18.83
C ASP A 80 2.18 -0.26 -20.13
N TRP A 81 2.03 -1.42 -20.68
CA TRP A 81 1.33 -1.66 -21.92
C TRP A 81 0.10 -2.53 -21.68
N GLY A 82 -0.70 -2.25 -20.67
CA GLY A 82 -1.87 -3.03 -20.60
C GLY A 82 -2.57 -3.20 -19.26
N LEU A 83 -3.08 -4.40 -19.05
CA LEU A 83 -3.93 -4.79 -17.95
C LEU A 83 -3.14 -4.98 -16.65
N HIS A 84 -3.55 -4.26 -15.61
CA HIS A 84 -3.17 -4.59 -14.24
C HIS A 84 -4.20 -5.49 -13.59
N PHE A 85 -3.75 -6.49 -12.85
CA PHE A 85 -4.62 -7.44 -12.18
C PHE A 85 -5.13 -6.96 -10.83
N GLY A 86 -4.55 -5.93 -10.29
CA GLY A 86 -4.89 -5.32 -9.02
C GLY A 86 -3.93 -4.21 -8.64
N LEU A 87 -4.26 -3.48 -7.59
CA LEU A 87 -3.44 -2.40 -7.04
C LEU A 87 -3.02 -2.75 -5.61
N TYR A 88 -1.71 -2.65 -5.36
CA TYR A 88 -1.14 -2.69 -4.01
C TYR A 88 -0.60 -1.32 -3.61
N ILE A 89 -0.86 -0.91 -2.39
CA ILE A 89 -0.28 0.31 -1.81
C ILE A 89 0.37 -0.02 -0.48
N GLU A 90 1.66 0.28 -0.37
CA GLU A 90 2.36 0.37 0.91
C GLU A 90 2.13 1.77 1.48
N ILE A 91 1.35 1.86 2.54
CA ILE A 91 0.90 3.12 3.12
C ILE A 91 1.93 3.65 4.11
N LYS A 92 2.32 4.90 3.94
CA LYS A 92 3.22 5.62 4.84
C LYS A 92 2.52 6.84 5.43
N LYS A 93 2.85 7.16 6.68
CA LYS A 93 2.31 8.36 7.33
C LYS A 93 2.69 9.61 6.55
N ASP A 94 1.85 10.63 6.62
CA ASP A 94 2.11 11.92 6.00
C ASP A 94 3.47 12.49 6.43
N GLY A 95 4.21 13.01 5.46
CA GLY A 95 5.53 13.59 5.67
C GLY A 95 6.68 12.59 5.83
N GLU A 96 6.42 11.27 5.78
CA GLU A 96 7.50 10.28 5.85
C GLU A 96 8.39 10.34 4.61
N LYS A 97 9.70 10.39 4.84
CA LYS A 97 10.70 10.40 3.77
C LYS A 97 11.16 8.98 3.48
N LEU A 98 11.04 8.56 2.22
CA LEU A 98 11.42 7.22 1.79
C LEU A 98 12.90 7.11 1.44
N ASN A 99 13.51 8.18 0.97
CA ASN A 99 14.86 8.21 0.44
C ASN A 99 15.79 9.12 1.24
N LYS A 100 17.07 8.76 1.26
CA LYS A 100 18.16 9.64 1.68
C LYS A 100 18.45 10.68 0.59
N LYS A 101 19.30 11.66 0.92
CA LYS A 101 19.73 12.70 -0.05
C LYS A 101 20.40 12.13 -1.30
N ASP A 102 21.07 10.99 -1.18
CA ASP A 102 21.74 10.29 -2.29
C ASP A 102 20.79 9.45 -3.16
N GLY A 103 19.49 9.41 -2.84
CA GLY A 103 18.47 8.65 -3.55
C GLY A 103 18.29 7.21 -3.10
N SER A 104 19.14 6.69 -2.22
CA SER A 104 18.99 5.34 -1.64
C SER A 104 17.80 5.28 -0.67
N TRP A 105 17.27 4.08 -0.42
CA TRP A 105 16.22 3.88 0.55
C TRP A 105 16.67 4.24 1.95
N ARG A 106 15.81 4.93 2.69
CA ARG A 106 16.17 5.50 3.99
C ARG A 106 16.47 4.45 5.05
N THR A 107 15.79 3.30 4.99
CA THR A 107 15.98 2.18 5.92
C THR A 107 16.00 0.86 5.15
N SER A 108 16.58 -0.17 5.78
CA SER A 108 16.52 -1.53 5.22
C SER A 108 15.10 -2.06 5.10
N HIS A 109 14.21 -1.67 6.02
CA HIS A 109 12.79 -2.04 5.99
C HIS A 109 12.08 -1.44 4.78
N ILE A 110 12.30 -0.17 4.48
CA ILE A 110 11.76 0.47 3.27
C ILE A 110 12.31 -0.20 2.01
N ALA A 111 13.59 -0.57 2.00
CA ALA A 111 14.20 -1.31 0.89
C ALA A 111 13.54 -2.69 0.67
N GLU A 112 13.22 -3.42 1.74
CA GLU A 112 12.47 -4.68 1.64
C GLU A 112 11.07 -4.46 1.05
N GLN A 113 10.37 -3.44 1.50
CA GLN A 113 9.05 -3.07 0.97
C GLN A 113 9.12 -2.68 -0.50
N ALA A 114 10.12 -1.90 -0.89
CA ALA A 114 10.36 -1.55 -2.29
C ALA A 114 10.61 -2.78 -3.16
N GLY A 115 11.39 -3.74 -2.67
CA GLY A 115 11.64 -5.01 -3.35
C GLY A 115 10.36 -5.83 -3.55
N MET A 116 9.48 -5.86 -2.56
CA MET A 116 8.18 -6.52 -2.67
C MET A 116 7.30 -5.84 -3.73
N LEU A 117 7.25 -4.51 -3.75
CA LEU A 117 6.50 -3.77 -4.77
C LEU A 117 7.01 -4.08 -6.19
N GLU A 118 8.32 -4.16 -6.38
CA GLU A 118 8.92 -4.57 -7.67
C GLU A 118 8.51 -5.99 -8.05
N ASN A 119 8.52 -6.93 -7.10
CA ASN A 119 8.08 -8.31 -7.35
C ASN A 119 6.61 -8.38 -7.77
N LEU A 120 5.76 -7.57 -7.17
CA LEU A 120 4.34 -7.51 -7.52
C LEU A 120 4.13 -6.88 -8.91
N ARG A 121 4.88 -5.84 -9.24
CA ARG A 121 4.85 -5.24 -10.59
C ARG A 121 5.25 -6.25 -11.66
N ALA A 122 6.30 -7.03 -11.40
CA ALA A 122 6.75 -8.08 -12.32
C ALA A 122 5.67 -9.15 -12.57
N ARG A 123 4.69 -9.27 -11.69
CA ARG A 123 3.57 -10.22 -11.80
C ARG A 123 2.28 -9.60 -12.37
N GLY A 124 2.33 -8.36 -12.82
CA GLY A 124 1.22 -7.69 -13.48
C GLY A 124 0.31 -6.88 -12.56
N TYR A 125 0.75 -6.58 -11.34
CA TYR A 125 0.05 -5.68 -10.44
C TYR A 125 0.63 -4.26 -10.53
N ARG A 126 -0.21 -3.26 -10.31
CA ARG A 126 0.29 -1.94 -9.94
C ARG A 126 0.62 -1.97 -8.44
N ALA A 127 1.79 -1.50 -8.07
CA ALA A 127 2.25 -1.55 -6.68
C ALA A 127 3.11 -0.33 -6.37
N GLU A 128 2.71 0.45 -5.36
CA GLU A 128 3.31 1.74 -5.06
C GLU A 128 3.36 2.04 -3.58
N PHE A 129 4.28 2.91 -3.17
CA PHE A 129 4.18 3.62 -1.90
C PHE A 129 3.14 4.73 -2.01
N GLY A 130 2.34 4.90 -0.96
CA GLY A 130 1.45 6.03 -0.78
C GLY A 130 1.78 6.75 0.52
N VAL A 131 2.34 7.95 0.43
CA VAL A 131 2.73 8.76 1.59
C VAL A 131 1.64 9.77 1.91
N GLY A 132 0.88 9.53 2.97
CA GLY A 132 -0.25 10.35 3.36
C GLY A 132 -1.52 10.08 2.56
N PHE A 133 -2.63 10.65 3.02
CA PHE A 133 -3.95 10.42 2.43
C PHE A 133 -4.05 10.93 0.97
N ASP A 134 -3.57 12.13 0.71
CA ASP A 134 -3.72 12.74 -0.62
C ASP A 134 -3.00 11.95 -1.71
N GLU A 135 -1.81 11.45 -1.42
CA GLU A 135 -1.05 10.62 -2.35
C GLU A 135 -1.72 9.25 -2.58
N CYS A 136 -2.19 8.60 -1.51
CA CYS A 136 -2.97 7.36 -1.62
C CYS A 136 -4.25 7.56 -2.42
N LYS A 137 -4.98 8.64 -2.17
CA LYS A 137 -6.17 9.02 -2.92
C LYS A 137 -5.86 9.20 -4.40
N GLN A 138 -4.80 9.91 -4.72
CA GLN A 138 -4.38 10.13 -6.11
C GLN A 138 -4.07 8.80 -6.82
N ILE A 139 -3.33 7.90 -6.18
CA ILE A 139 -3.00 6.58 -6.73
C ILE A 139 -4.27 5.77 -7.00
N ILE A 140 -5.19 5.76 -6.04
CA ILE A 140 -6.48 5.06 -6.14
C ILE A 140 -7.31 5.63 -7.29
N ASP A 141 -7.44 6.94 -7.37
CA ASP A 141 -8.22 7.62 -8.41
C ASP A 141 -7.64 7.37 -9.81
N GLU A 142 -6.34 7.46 -9.97
CA GLU A 142 -5.66 7.17 -11.24
C GLU A 142 -5.88 5.71 -11.67
N TYR A 143 -5.91 4.80 -10.73
CA TYR A 143 -6.10 3.38 -11.00
C TYR A 143 -7.55 3.01 -11.31
N LEU A 144 -8.52 3.54 -10.55
CA LEU A 144 -9.92 3.15 -10.63
C LEU A 144 -10.78 4.01 -11.57
N ARG A 145 -10.37 5.24 -11.84
CA ARG A 145 -11.10 6.09 -12.78
C ARG A 145 -10.81 5.66 -14.22
N ARG A 146 -11.85 5.40 -14.91
CA ARG A 146 -11.87 5.08 -16.34
C ARG A 146 -12.30 6.28 -17.16
#